data_1f314654d3a78d622fe6561189408adf
#
_entry.id   1f314654d3a78d622fe6561189408adf
#
_cell.length_a   1.000
_cell.length_b   1.000
_cell.length_c   1.000
_cell.angle_alpha   90.00
_cell.angle_beta   90.00
_cell.angle_gamma   90.00
#
_symmetry.space_group_name_H-M   'P 1'
#
loop_
_entity.id
_entity.type
_entity.pdbx_description
1 polymer ?
#
loop_
_entity_poly.entity_id
_entity_poly.type
_entity_poly.pdbx_seq_one_letter_code
_entity_poly.pdbx_strand_id
1 'polypeptide(L)'
;MEEEKKEVEVTSETEQTPEKKKRFKHRWVGILLNCVIGFFGTLIMVFGVFLIYASATTLKTKDIEKVSVGGSATKILYAGDTTSIMTWNVGYCALDETADFFMDGGTEVRAHSAKQVKENMAAITTKINEIDPDICFVQEVDIESDRSKRVNELNYFNKTIDSTVHERAFAANYKAGYVPYPLPTTLGKVYSGINTYTKFHVTSAERHQLPIPFKWPVSLLNLKRCLLVERIPVQDQGKELVIINLHLEAYSEAEGKAKQLKQMFNFIDKERDKGNYIIAGGDFNQAFSNVDRSMYPLRNKDYWQTPVIDTDRYSQVDFLMDNTHPTCRLLNKKYKGADKDTFQYYMIDGFICSKNVEVESINTLDLEFKNSDHNPVLMQFHLMPSL
;
A
#
# COMPACT_ATOMS: atom_id res chain seq x y z
N MET A 1 84.98 -54.95 -39.81
CA MET A 1 84.96 -53.83 -38.90
C MET A 1 83.91 -52.86 -39.44
N GLU A 2 82.72 -52.91 -38.93
CA GLU A 2 81.54 -52.16 -39.29
C GLU A 2 81.50 -50.87 -38.49
N GLU A 3 81.40 -49.73 -39.19
CA GLU A 3 81.09 -48.44 -38.55
C GLU A 3 79.59 -48.23 -38.48
N GLU A 4 79.02 -48.11 -37.30
CA GLU A 4 77.69 -47.75 -37.06
C GLU A 4 77.44 -46.23 -37.30
N LYS A 5 76.57 -45.89 -38.25
CA LYS A 5 76.07 -44.56 -38.48
C LYS A 5 74.90 -44.29 -37.46
N LYS A 6 75.07 -43.37 -36.56
CA LYS A 6 73.98 -42.82 -35.75
C LYS A 6 73.25 -41.75 -36.62
N GLU A 7 72.00 -41.96 -36.94
CA GLU A 7 71.09 -40.96 -37.40
C GLU A 7 70.71 -40.02 -36.32
N VAL A 8 70.88 -38.72 -36.49
CA VAL A 8 70.44 -37.66 -35.62
C VAL A 8 69.06 -37.17 -36.10
N GLU A 9 68.00 -37.49 -35.39
CA GLU A 9 66.65 -37.00 -35.63
C GLU A 9 66.58 -35.49 -35.23
N VAL A 10 66.50 -34.60 -36.27
CA VAL A 10 66.31 -33.17 -36.01
C VAL A 10 64.79 -32.88 -35.89
N THR A 11 64.31 -32.76 -34.65
CA THR A 11 62.97 -32.26 -34.42
C THR A 11 62.93 -30.76 -34.76
N SER A 12 62.26 -30.40 -35.81
CA SER A 12 62.00 -29.00 -36.19
C SER A 12 60.91 -28.44 -35.31
N GLU A 13 61.26 -27.82 -34.22
CA GLU A 13 60.36 -26.89 -33.51
C GLU A 13 60.18 -25.66 -34.42
N THR A 14 59.01 -25.53 -35.02
CA THR A 14 58.62 -24.33 -35.76
C THR A 14 58.41 -23.19 -34.76
N GLU A 15 59.44 -22.41 -34.48
CA GLU A 15 59.37 -21.15 -33.73
C GLU A 15 58.41 -20.18 -34.47
N GLN A 16 57.22 -19.96 -33.90
CA GLN A 16 56.28 -18.97 -34.42
C GLN A 16 56.90 -17.58 -34.28
N THR A 17 57.08 -16.89 -35.42
CA THR A 17 57.63 -15.53 -35.48
C THR A 17 56.88 -14.55 -34.57
N PRO A 18 57.54 -13.56 -33.95
CA PRO A 18 56.94 -12.57 -33.02
C PRO A 18 55.74 -11.81 -33.60
N GLU A 19 55.69 -11.60 -34.92
CA GLU A 19 54.55 -10.99 -35.62
C GLU A 19 53.28 -11.85 -35.59
N LYS A 20 53.36 -13.17 -35.74
CA LYS A 20 52.22 -14.08 -35.67
C LYS A 20 51.63 -14.10 -34.25
N LYS A 21 52.47 -14.07 -33.21
CA LYS A 21 52.01 -13.97 -31.79
C LYS A 21 51.31 -12.64 -31.49
N LYS A 22 51.79 -11.48 -31.97
CA LYS A 22 51.15 -10.17 -31.84
C LYS A 22 49.78 -10.13 -32.55
N ARG A 23 49.73 -10.62 -33.81
CA ARG A 23 48.49 -10.62 -34.62
C ARG A 23 47.42 -11.53 -34.02
N PHE A 24 47.79 -12.64 -33.41
CA PHE A 24 46.89 -13.56 -32.69
C PHE A 24 46.34 -12.91 -31.40
N LYS A 25 47.19 -12.24 -30.64
CA LYS A 25 46.78 -11.52 -29.41
C LYS A 25 45.80 -10.38 -29.70
N HIS A 26 46.00 -9.59 -30.76
CA HIS A 26 45.08 -8.54 -31.19
C HIS A 26 43.73 -9.08 -31.65
N ARG A 27 43.70 -10.25 -32.30
CA ARG A 27 42.45 -10.89 -32.73
C ARG A 27 41.60 -11.35 -31.54
N TRP A 28 42.20 -11.95 -30.51
CA TRP A 28 41.53 -12.35 -29.30
C TRP A 28 41.00 -11.16 -28.49
N VAL A 29 41.74 -10.08 -28.40
CA VAL A 29 41.31 -8.83 -27.76
C VAL A 29 40.11 -8.25 -28.51
N GLY A 30 40.10 -8.26 -29.84
CA GLY A 30 38.92 -7.82 -30.62
C GLY A 30 37.68 -8.68 -30.39
N ILE A 31 37.85 -10.02 -30.34
CA ILE A 31 36.74 -10.94 -30.05
C ILE A 31 36.20 -10.68 -28.64
N LEU A 32 37.06 -10.57 -27.66
CA LEU A 32 36.65 -10.29 -26.24
C LEU A 32 35.90 -8.97 -26.15
N LEU A 33 36.39 -7.91 -26.80
CA LEU A 33 35.72 -6.61 -26.84
C LEU A 33 34.31 -6.70 -27.45
N ASN A 34 34.18 -7.40 -28.58
CA ASN A 34 32.88 -7.60 -29.22
C ASN A 34 31.92 -8.43 -28.34
N CYS A 35 32.41 -9.45 -27.63
CA CYS A 35 31.60 -10.20 -26.65
C CYS A 35 31.14 -9.31 -25.51
N VAL A 36 32.01 -8.45 -24.98
CA VAL A 36 31.68 -7.49 -23.92
C VAL A 36 30.62 -6.48 -24.39
N ILE A 37 30.83 -5.90 -25.58
CA ILE A 37 29.87 -4.97 -26.20
C ILE A 37 28.53 -5.67 -26.45
N GLY A 38 28.55 -6.89 -26.99
CA GLY A 38 27.35 -7.69 -27.21
C GLY A 38 26.60 -8.01 -25.91
N PHE A 39 27.33 -8.37 -24.86
CA PHE A 39 26.77 -8.63 -23.56
C PHE A 39 26.07 -7.39 -22.97
N PHE A 40 26.76 -6.26 -22.92
CA PHE A 40 26.15 -5.01 -22.42
C PHE A 40 25.01 -4.50 -23.31
N GLY A 41 25.15 -4.63 -24.65
CA GLY A 41 24.07 -4.33 -25.58
C GLY A 41 22.82 -5.16 -25.32
N THR A 42 22.98 -6.45 -25.06
CA THR A 42 21.85 -7.34 -24.68
C THR A 42 21.23 -6.93 -23.37
N LEU A 43 22.01 -6.60 -22.35
CA LEU A 43 21.49 -6.12 -21.06
C LEU A 43 20.68 -4.83 -21.23
N ILE A 44 21.18 -3.87 -21.98
CA ILE A 44 20.47 -2.60 -22.28
C ILE A 44 19.16 -2.89 -23.02
N MET A 45 19.18 -3.79 -24.00
CA MET A 45 17.97 -4.17 -24.73
C MET A 45 16.93 -4.83 -23.82
N VAL A 46 17.33 -5.80 -22.98
CA VAL A 46 16.44 -6.47 -22.01
C VAL A 46 15.85 -5.46 -21.02
N PHE A 47 16.69 -4.56 -20.50
CA PHE A 47 16.24 -3.50 -19.61
C PHE A 47 15.26 -2.53 -20.33
N GLY A 48 15.53 -2.16 -21.56
CA GLY A 48 14.62 -1.34 -22.38
C GLY A 48 13.26 -2.00 -22.60
N VAL A 49 13.24 -3.30 -22.94
CA VAL A 49 12.01 -4.09 -23.08
C VAL A 49 11.24 -4.15 -21.74
N PHE A 50 11.97 -4.35 -20.64
CA PHE A 50 11.36 -4.32 -19.30
C PHE A 50 10.73 -2.96 -18.99
N LEU A 51 11.39 -1.85 -19.31
CA LEU A 51 10.82 -0.50 -19.08
C LEU A 51 9.57 -0.25 -19.94
N ILE A 52 9.54 -0.73 -21.19
CA ILE A 52 8.34 -0.65 -22.05
C ILE A 52 7.19 -1.46 -21.40
N TYR A 53 7.45 -2.68 -20.96
CA TYR A 53 6.49 -3.53 -20.28
C TYR A 53 5.97 -2.87 -18.99
N ALA A 54 6.87 -2.38 -18.12
CA ALA A 54 6.51 -1.68 -16.90
C ALA A 54 5.65 -0.44 -17.17
N SER A 55 6.01 0.36 -18.19
CA SER A 55 5.24 1.54 -18.60
C SER A 55 3.85 1.19 -19.17
N ALA A 56 3.71 0.04 -19.82
CA ALA A 56 2.43 -0.42 -20.36
C ALA A 56 1.50 -0.97 -19.27
N THR A 57 2.06 -1.56 -18.20
CA THR A 57 1.31 -2.28 -17.16
C THR A 57 1.13 -1.52 -15.86
N THR A 58 1.84 -0.40 -15.67
CA THR A 58 1.66 0.47 -14.48
C THR A 58 0.28 1.10 -14.43
N LEU A 59 -0.17 1.44 -13.23
CA LEU A 59 -1.39 2.24 -13.06
C LEU A 59 -1.24 3.59 -13.78
N LYS A 60 -2.14 3.87 -14.71
CA LYS A 60 -2.25 5.18 -15.36
C LYS A 60 -3.34 5.97 -14.66
N THR A 61 -3.01 7.14 -14.16
CA THR A 61 -3.90 7.96 -13.35
C THR A 61 -4.03 9.36 -13.93
N LYS A 62 -5.21 9.96 -13.74
CA LYS A 62 -5.45 11.39 -13.89
C LYS A 62 -5.45 12.03 -12.50
N ASP A 63 -5.39 13.34 -12.44
CA ASP A 63 -5.45 14.08 -11.16
C ASP A 63 -6.75 13.76 -10.43
N ILE A 64 -7.88 13.76 -11.14
CA ILE A 64 -9.19 13.38 -10.64
C ILE A 64 -9.85 12.42 -11.65
N GLU A 65 -10.38 11.32 -11.15
CA GLU A 65 -11.08 10.30 -11.94
C GLU A 65 -12.40 9.95 -11.26
N LYS A 66 -13.48 9.89 -12.04
CA LYS A 66 -14.75 9.36 -11.54
C LYS A 66 -14.60 7.87 -11.25
N VAL A 67 -15.17 7.45 -10.13
CA VAL A 67 -15.21 6.06 -9.69
C VAL A 67 -16.65 5.56 -9.79
N SER A 68 -16.83 4.33 -10.27
CA SER A 68 -18.16 3.72 -10.33
C SER A 68 -18.60 3.31 -8.93
N VAL A 69 -19.81 3.69 -8.57
CA VAL A 69 -20.51 3.20 -7.38
C VAL A 69 -21.31 1.98 -7.75
N GLY A 70 -21.12 0.89 -7.04
CA GLY A 70 -21.86 -0.37 -7.22
C GLY A 70 -22.67 -0.71 -5.98
N GLY A 71 -23.65 -1.62 -6.11
CA GLY A 71 -24.54 -2.00 -5.01
C GLY A 71 -25.76 -1.10 -4.92
N SER A 72 -26.40 -1.11 -3.76
CA SER A 72 -27.54 -0.24 -3.45
C SER A 72 -27.56 0.06 -1.95
N ALA A 73 -28.01 1.25 -1.60
CA ALA A 73 -28.18 1.69 -0.22
C ALA A 73 -29.55 2.38 -0.09
N THR A 74 -30.19 2.16 1.04
CA THR A 74 -31.53 2.70 1.33
C THR A 74 -31.57 3.59 2.56
N LYS A 75 -30.50 3.59 3.37
CA LYS A 75 -30.42 4.40 4.58
C LYS A 75 -30.26 5.89 4.18
N ILE A 76 -31.03 6.74 4.85
CA ILE A 76 -30.96 8.19 4.69
C ILE A 76 -30.15 8.76 5.86
N LEU A 77 -29.24 9.68 5.55
CA LEU A 77 -28.41 10.34 6.56
C LEU A 77 -29.09 11.63 7.02
N TYR A 78 -29.41 11.70 8.32
CA TYR A 78 -29.93 12.91 8.96
C TYR A 78 -28.87 13.52 9.90
N ALA A 79 -28.86 14.84 10.01
CA ALA A 79 -28.11 15.52 11.06
C ALA A 79 -28.70 15.15 12.44
N GLY A 80 -27.83 14.92 13.41
CA GLY A 80 -28.20 14.49 14.77
C GLY A 80 -28.33 12.99 14.97
N ASP A 81 -28.44 12.19 13.92
CA ASP A 81 -28.47 10.73 14.06
C ASP A 81 -27.07 10.19 14.32
N THR A 82 -26.94 9.31 15.33
CA THR A 82 -25.68 8.57 15.56
C THR A 82 -25.39 7.66 14.38
N THR A 83 -24.20 7.83 13.82
CA THR A 83 -23.69 7.09 12.67
C THR A 83 -22.35 6.46 13.02
N SER A 84 -22.08 5.26 12.52
CA SER A 84 -20.81 4.56 12.74
C SER A 84 -19.96 4.51 11.49
N ILE A 85 -18.64 4.72 11.67
CA ILE A 85 -17.64 4.55 10.62
C ILE A 85 -16.46 3.74 11.14
N MET A 86 -16.01 2.79 10.34
CA MET A 86 -14.85 1.95 10.63
C MET A 86 -13.79 2.11 9.56
N THR A 87 -12.51 2.06 9.94
CA THR A 87 -11.38 1.91 9.02
C THR A 87 -10.57 0.68 9.37
N TRP A 88 -10.13 -0.08 8.36
CA TRP A 88 -9.28 -1.25 8.54
C TRP A 88 -8.36 -1.47 7.33
N ASN A 89 -7.05 -1.37 7.54
CA ASN A 89 -6.07 -1.89 6.60
C ASN A 89 -6.03 -3.42 6.76
N VAL A 90 -6.39 -4.16 5.72
CA VAL A 90 -6.52 -5.63 5.76
C VAL A 90 -5.25 -6.38 5.32
N GLY A 91 -4.12 -5.65 5.08
CA GLY A 91 -2.83 -6.25 4.75
C GLY A 91 -2.92 -7.27 3.61
N TYR A 92 -3.67 -6.92 2.52
CA TYR A 92 -3.99 -7.86 1.42
C TYR A 92 -4.31 -9.28 1.90
N CYS A 93 -4.99 -9.40 3.04
CA CYS A 93 -5.41 -10.64 3.69
C CYS A 93 -4.28 -11.69 3.87
N ALA A 94 -3.02 -11.24 3.91
CA ALA A 94 -1.86 -12.12 4.00
C ALA A 94 -0.90 -11.79 5.14
N LEU A 95 -1.08 -10.65 5.82
CA LEU A 95 -0.21 -10.19 6.91
C LEU A 95 -0.79 -10.55 8.29
N ASP A 96 -1.23 -11.78 8.45
CA ASP A 96 -1.78 -12.32 9.69
C ASP A 96 -0.71 -12.55 10.78
N GLU A 97 -1.12 -13.08 11.93
CA GLU A 97 -0.22 -13.34 13.08
C GLU A 97 0.97 -14.25 12.75
N THR A 98 0.94 -14.99 11.63
CA THR A 98 2.00 -15.91 11.21
C THR A 98 2.95 -15.32 10.19
N ALA A 99 2.67 -14.12 9.69
CA ALA A 99 3.45 -13.43 8.66
C ALA A 99 4.52 -12.50 9.25
N ASP A 100 5.62 -12.39 8.53
CA ASP A 100 6.58 -11.28 8.58
C ASP A 100 6.64 -10.60 7.20
N PHE A 101 7.39 -9.50 7.05
CA PHE A 101 7.49 -8.80 5.77
C PHE A 101 8.90 -8.27 5.52
N PHE A 102 9.42 -8.50 4.33
CA PHE A 102 10.81 -8.20 3.99
C PHE A 102 11.18 -6.71 4.11
N MET A 103 10.25 -5.79 3.88
CA MET A 103 10.54 -4.35 4.01
C MET A 103 10.66 -3.88 5.45
N ASP A 104 10.11 -4.62 6.39
CA ASP A 104 10.14 -4.34 7.82
C ASP A 104 11.26 -5.09 8.56
N GLY A 105 12.13 -5.77 7.82
CA GLY A 105 13.21 -6.58 8.36
C GLY A 105 12.88 -8.07 8.51
N GLY A 106 11.70 -8.51 8.08
CA GLY A 106 11.34 -9.91 7.94
C GLY A 106 11.91 -10.55 6.67
N THR A 107 11.39 -11.69 6.28
CA THR A 107 11.88 -12.48 5.14
C THR A 107 10.82 -12.79 4.10
N GLU A 108 9.55 -12.71 4.47
CA GLU A 108 8.45 -13.10 3.60
C GLU A 108 8.08 -11.98 2.62
N VAL A 109 7.73 -12.37 1.40
CA VAL A 109 7.38 -11.47 0.30
C VAL A 109 5.93 -11.66 -0.13
N ARG A 110 5.39 -12.87 0.10
CA ARG A 110 4.07 -13.30 -0.35
C ARG A 110 3.44 -14.18 0.72
N ALA A 111 2.13 -14.22 0.75
CA ALA A 111 1.36 -15.16 1.58
C ALA A 111 1.91 -16.60 1.49
N HIS A 112 1.76 -17.39 2.55
CA HIS A 112 2.16 -18.80 2.53
C HIS A 112 1.33 -19.61 1.52
N SER A 113 0.01 -19.36 1.47
CA SER A 113 -0.90 -20.09 0.58
C SER A 113 -2.16 -19.28 0.24
N ALA A 114 -2.83 -19.63 -0.87
CA ALA A 114 -4.14 -19.10 -1.20
C ALA A 114 -5.22 -19.51 -0.17
N LYS A 115 -5.02 -20.64 0.53
CA LYS A 115 -5.92 -21.09 1.60
C LYS A 115 -5.88 -20.11 2.76
N GLN A 116 -4.69 -19.72 3.23
CA GLN A 116 -4.50 -18.73 4.30
C GLN A 116 -5.16 -17.40 3.94
N VAL A 117 -4.91 -16.87 2.73
CA VAL A 117 -5.54 -15.61 2.27
C VAL A 117 -7.07 -15.71 2.33
N LYS A 118 -7.66 -16.84 1.90
CA LYS A 118 -9.10 -17.03 1.94
C LYS A 118 -9.65 -17.17 3.37
N GLU A 119 -8.91 -17.79 4.27
CA GLU A 119 -9.28 -17.90 5.69
C GLU A 119 -9.27 -16.53 6.37
N ASN A 120 -8.23 -15.72 6.12
CA ASN A 120 -8.15 -14.34 6.61
C ASN A 120 -9.27 -13.48 6.03
N MET A 121 -9.53 -13.56 4.71
CA MET A 121 -10.66 -12.87 4.07
C MET A 121 -11.99 -13.20 4.74
N ALA A 122 -12.26 -14.48 5.00
CA ALA A 122 -13.49 -14.93 5.63
C ALA A 122 -13.60 -14.39 7.07
N ALA A 123 -12.53 -14.42 7.85
CA ALA A 123 -12.51 -13.88 9.21
C ALA A 123 -12.72 -12.37 9.23
N ILE A 124 -12.04 -11.63 8.34
CA ILE A 124 -12.17 -10.17 8.20
C ILE A 124 -13.60 -9.79 7.85
N THR A 125 -14.20 -10.42 6.83
CA THR A 125 -15.57 -10.09 6.42
C THR A 125 -16.61 -10.50 7.47
N THR A 126 -16.40 -11.61 8.18
CA THR A 126 -17.23 -11.99 9.32
C THR A 126 -17.19 -10.90 10.38
N LYS A 127 -16.01 -10.38 10.71
CA LYS A 127 -15.86 -9.34 11.71
C LYS A 127 -16.48 -8.01 11.26
N ILE A 128 -16.34 -7.62 9.99
CA ILE A 128 -17.01 -6.43 9.43
C ILE A 128 -18.53 -6.57 9.55
N ASN A 129 -19.08 -7.72 9.19
CA ASN A 129 -20.53 -7.98 9.30
C ASN A 129 -21.04 -8.07 10.75
N GLU A 130 -20.22 -8.55 11.70
CA GLU A 130 -20.56 -8.55 13.12
C GLU A 130 -20.60 -7.13 13.73
N ILE A 131 -19.66 -6.26 13.32
CA ILE A 131 -19.62 -4.85 13.76
C ILE A 131 -20.73 -4.06 13.07
N ASP A 132 -21.04 -4.41 11.82
CA ASP A 132 -22.07 -3.81 10.96
C ASP A 132 -22.03 -2.28 10.90
N PRO A 133 -20.86 -1.65 10.63
CA PRO A 133 -20.74 -0.20 10.59
C PRO A 133 -21.58 0.38 9.45
N ASP A 134 -22.01 1.65 9.61
CA ASP A 134 -22.75 2.35 8.55
C ASP A 134 -21.85 2.71 7.36
N ILE A 135 -20.57 2.97 7.67
CA ILE A 135 -19.52 3.27 6.69
C ILE A 135 -18.29 2.43 7.04
N CYS A 136 -17.68 1.77 6.05
CA CYS A 136 -16.47 0.96 6.23
C CYS A 136 -15.42 1.31 5.19
N PHE A 137 -14.27 1.80 5.65
CA PHE A 137 -13.07 2.04 4.85
C PHE A 137 -12.14 0.82 4.93
N VAL A 138 -11.74 0.28 3.80
CA VAL A 138 -10.83 -0.87 3.73
C VAL A 138 -9.65 -0.51 2.85
N GLN A 139 -8.43 -0.70 3.36
CA GLN A 139 -7.19 -0.44 2.64
C GLN A 139 -6.50 -1.77 2.31
N GLU A 140 -5.61 -1.74 1.32
CA GLU A 140 -4.83 -2.89 0.82
C GLU A 140 -5.66 -4.05 0.27
N VAL A 141 -6.72 -3.76 -0.46
CA VAL A 141 -7.56 -4.79 -1.10
C VAL A 141 -6.94 -5.20 -2.43
N ASP A 142 -6.47 -6.44 -2.54
CA ASP A 142 -5.82 -6.97 -3.74
C ASP A 142 -6.80 -7.55 -4.77
N ILE A 143 -6.42 -7.39 -6.05
CA ILE A 143 -7.09 -8.01 -7.18
C ILE A 143 -6.09 -8.89 -7.93
N GLU A 144 -6.06 -10.18 -7.63
CA GLU A 144 -5.19 -11.16 -8.27
C GLU A 144 -3.69 -10.80 -8.24
N SER A 145 -3.19 -10.27 -7.13
CA SER A 145 -1.76 -10.01 -6.92
C SER A 145 -0.99 -11.30 -6.60
N ASP A 146 0.28 -11.36 -7.01
CA ASP A 146 1.13 -12.51 -6.69
C ASP A 146 1.39 -12.63 -5.18
N ARG A 147 1.47 -11.50 -4.46
CA ARG A 147 1.68 -11.47 -3.01
C ARG A 147 0.53 -12.13 -2.24
N SER A 148 -0.70 -11.99 -2.72
CA SER A 148 -1.91 -12.64 -2.17
C SER A 148 -2.33 -13.88 -2.97
N LYS A 149 -1.37 -14.59 -3.63
CA LYS A 149 -1.59 -15.86 -4.35
C LYS A 149 -2.69 -15.79 -5.42
N ARG A 150 -2.82 -14.66 -6.10
CA ARG A 150 -3.80 -14.43 -7.16
C ARG A 150 -5.26 -14.53 -6.70
N VAL A 151 -5.53 -14.40 -5.40
CA VAL A 151 -6.89 -14.31 -4.89
C VAL A 151 -7.47 -12.93 -5.25
N ASN A 152 -8.74 -12.90 -5.64
CA ASN A 152 -9.47 -11.66 -5.91
C ASN A 152 -10.28 -11.27 -4.67
N GLU A 153 -9.65 -10.49 -3.78
CA GLU A 153 -10.21 -10.05 -2.50
C GLU A 153 -11.39 -9.10 -2.71
N LEU A 154 -11.25 -8.14 -3.63
CA LEU A 154 -12.33 -7.19 -3.94
C LEU A 154 -13.63 -7.91 -4.34
N ASN A 155 -13.52 -8.92 -5.21
CA ASN A 155 -14.70 -9.68 -5.63
C ASN A 155 -15.32 -10.48 -4.47
N TYR A 156 -14.50 -10.99 -3.57
CA TYR A 156 -14.97 -11.71 -2.38
C TYR A 156 -15.68 -10.75 -1.42
N PHE A 157 -15.04 -9.65 -1.03
CA PHE A 157 -15.63 -8.64 -0.15
C PHE A 157 -16.94 -8.09 -0.71
N ASN A 158 -16.99 -7.79 -2.00
CA ASN A 158 -18.19 -7.32 -2.67
C ASN A 158 -19.35 -8.32 -2.68
N LYS A 159 -19.09 -9.61 -2.44
CA LYS A 159 -20.12 -10.66 -2.36
C LYS A 159 -20.52 -10.99 -0.94
N THR A 160 -19.62 -10.79 0.04
CA THR A 160 -19.81 -11.23 1.42
C THR A 160 -20.23 -10.11 2.36
N ILE A 161 -19.84 -8.86 2.08
CA ILE A 161 -20.45 -7.69 2.69
C ILE A 161 -21.76 -7.44 1.94
N ASP A 162 -22.87 -7.37 2.67
CA ASP A 162 -24.20 -7.38 2.07
C ASP A 162 -24.41 -6.26 1.03
N SER A 163 -24.37 -6.65 -0.26
CA SER A 163 -24.50 -5.71 -1.38
C SER A 163 -25.94 -5.23 -1.61
N THR A 164 -26.92 -5.76 -0.88
CA THR A 164 -28.31 -5.31 -0.96
C THR A 164 -28.58 -4.08 -0.12
N VAL A 165 -27.71 -3.79 0.85
CA VAL A 165 -27.83 -2.64 1.76
C VAL A 165 -26.59 -1.73 1.77
N HIS A 166 -25.56 -2.04 0.97
CA HIS A 166 -24.36 -1.22 0.86
C HIS A 166 -24.07 -0.79 -0.57
N GLU A 167 -23.83 0.50 -0.75
CA GLU A 167 -23.11 1.01 -1.91
C GLU A 167 -21.60 0.87 -1.67
N ARG A 168 -20.83 0.77 -2.77
CA ARG A 168 -19.38 0.54 -2.69
C ARG A 168 -18.65 1.21 -3.83
N ALA A 169 -17.46 1.70 -3.55
CA ALA A 169 -16.55 2.25 -4.54
C ALA A 169 -15.12 1.77 -4.29
N PHE A 170 -14.37 1.51 -5.36
CA PHE A 170 -13.00 1.05 -5.31
C PHE A 170 -12.08 1.98 -6.10
N ALA A 171 -10.99 2.43 -5.47
CA ALA A 171 -9.94 3.22 -6.12
C ALA A 171 -8.61 2.45 -6.09
N ALA A 172 -8.10 2.12 -7.27
CA ALA A 172 -6.78 1.51 -7.40
C ALA A 172 -5.69 2.51 -6.99
N ASN A 173 -4.73 2.05 -6.19
CA ASN A 173 -3.55 2.84 -5.79
C ASN A 173 -2.21 2.14 -6.06
N TYR A 174 -2.25 0.87 -6.47
CA TYR A 174 -1.07 0.12 -6.87
C TYR A 174 -1.40 -0.84 -8.03
N LYS A 175 -0.71 -0.67 -9.17
CA LYS A 175 -0.78 -1.62 -10.27
C LYS A 175 0.55 -1.66 -10.98
N ALA A 176 1.16 -2.85 -11.01
CA ALA A 176 2.39 -3.14 -11.74
C ALA A 176 2.30 -4.56 -12.30
N GLY A 177 2.66 -4.74 -13.57
CA GLY A 177 2.63 -6.06 -14.21
C GLY A 177 3.65 -7.03 -13.61
N TYR A 178 4.80 -6.51 -13.19
CA TYR A 178 5.84 -7.27 -12.52
C TYR A 178 6.81 -6.37 -11.76
N VAL A 179 6.95 -6.60 -10.46
CA VAL A 179 7.92 -5.94 -9.57
C VAL A 179 9.07 -6.94 -9.32
N PRO A 180 10.29 -6.71 -9.86
CA PRO A 180 11.41 -7.67 -9.82
C PRO A 180 12.18 -7.65 -8.49
N TYR A 181 11.56 -7.27 -7.40
CA TYR A 181 12.18 -7.12 -6.09
C TYR A 181 11.25 -7.65 -4.97
N PRO A 182 11.84 -8.21 -3.87
CA PRO A 182 13.23 -8.57 -3.68
C PRO A 182 13.65 -9.85 -4.45
N LEU A 183 14.93 -10.19 -4.44
CA LEU A 183 15.42 -11.45 -5.00
C LEU A 183 15.76 -12.44 -3.88
N PRO A 184 15.61 -13.75 -4.08
CA PRO A 184 15.15 -14.43 -5.31
C PRO A 184 13.62 -14.48 -5.48
N THR A 185 12.84 -14.24 -4.41
CA THR A 185 11.37 -14.22 -4.47
C THR A 185 10.89 -12.79 -4.68
N THR A 186 10.28 -12.51 -5.83
CA THR A 186 9.83 -11.16 -6.18
C THR A 186 8.38 -10.92 -5.77
N LEU A 187 7.99 -9.64 -5.59
CA LEU A 187 6.58 -9.27 -5.41
C LEU A 187 5.72 -9.69 -6.62
N GLY A 188 6.30 -9.66 -7.83
CA GLY A 188 5.60 -10.07 -9.04
C GLY A 188 4.51 -9.09 -9.48
N LYS A 189 3.41 -9.59 -10.03
CA LYS A 189 2.23 -8.78 -10.37
C LYS A 189 1.57 -8.26 -9.11
N VAL A 190 1.25 -6.97 -9.10
CA VAL A 190 0.45 -6.34 -8.04
C VAL A 190 -0.69 -5.56 -8.67
N TYR A 191 -1.89 -5.69 -8.10
CA TYR A 191 -3.03 -4.83 -8.34
C TYR A 191 -3.80 -4.70 -7.03
N SER A 192 -3.79 -3.52 -6.45
CA SER A 192 -4.34 -3.23 -5.13
C SER A 192 -4.99 -1.85 -5.07
N GLY A 193 -5.83 -1.63 -4.07
CA GLY A 193 -6.48 -0.34 -3.87
C GLY A 193 -7.13 -0.20 -2.50
N ILE A 194 -7.91 0.84 -2.39
CA ILE A 194 -8.76 1.17 -1.25
C ILE A 194 -10.21 1.05 -1.65
N ASN A 195 -11.04 0.54 -0.74
CA ASN A 195 -12.46 0.30 -1.00
C ASN A 195 -13.31 0.88 0.13
N THR A 196 -14.45 1.47 -0.21
CA THR A 196 -15.44 1.94 0.76
C THR A 196 -16.74 1.18 0.60
N TYR A 197 -17.39 0.85 1.71
CA TYR A 197 -18.74 0.36 1.79
C TYR A 197 -19.57 1.34 2.62
N THR A 198 -20.78 1.66 2.20
CA THR A 198 -21.68 2.54 2.94
C THR A 198 -23.13 2.13 2.78
N LYS A 199 -23.91 2.21 3.88
CA LYS A 199 -25.36 1.99 3.90
C LYS A 199 -26.13 3.21 3.36
N PHE A 200 -25.46 4.33 3.11
CA PHE A 200 -26.04 5.56 2.58
C PHE A 200 -25.84 5.66 1.07
N HIS A 201 -26.78 6.35 0.40
CA HIS A 201 -26.67 6.61 -1.03
C HIS A 201 -25.54 7.59 -1.35
N VAL A 202 -24.67 7.22 -2.29
CA VAL A 202 -23.52 8.01 -2.76
C VAL A 202 -23.88 8.70 -4.08
N THR A 203 -23.93 10.02 -4.11
CA THR A 203 -24.23 10.80 -5.31
C THR A 203 -23.07 10.87 -6.28
N SER A 204 -21.84 10.81 -5.77
CA SER A 204 -20.61 10.75 -6.58
C SER A 204 -19.45 10.14 -5.82
N ALA A 205 -18.59 9.42 -6.55
CA ALA A 205 -17.33 8.89 -6.06
C ALA A 205 -16.19 9.31 -7.01
N GLU A 206 -15.08 9.77 -6.45
CA GLU A 206 -13.91 10.24 -7.19
C GLU A 206 -12.62 9.72 -6.57
N ARG A 207 -11.67 9.37 -7.44
CA ARG A 207 -10.29 9.08 -7.08
C ARG A 207 -9.45 10.33 -7.32
N HIS A 208 -8.86 10.90 -6.27
CA HIS A 208 -7.95 12.04 -6.34
C HIS A 208 -6.52 11.55 -6.22
N GLN A 209 -5.71 11.71 -7.27
CA GLN A 209 -4.30 11.31 -7.25
C GLN A 209 -3.51 12.16 -6.26
N LEU A 210 -2.81 11.51 -5.33
CA LEU A 210 -1.84 12.18 -4.47
C LEU A 210 -0.45 12.26 -5.14
N PRO A 211 0.40 13.21 -4.75
CA PRO A 211 1.76 13.31 -5.25
C PRO A 211 2.53 12.00 -5.14
N ILE A 212 3.18 11.58 -6.25
CA ILE A 212 3.99 10.38 -6.31
C ILE A 212 5.42 10.76 -5.90
N PRO A 213 5.96 10.23 -4.79
CA PRO A 213 7.27 10.64 -4.29
C PRO A 213 8.45 10.06 -5.07
N PHE A 214 8.20 9.00 -5.86
CA PHE A 214 9.24 8.29 -6.59
C PHE A 214 9.44 8.84 -7.99
N LYS A 215 10.71 9.00 -8.40
CA LYS A 215 11.07 9.43 -9.77
C LYS A 215 10.98 8.26 -10.75
N TRP A 216 10.82 8.58 -12.02
CA TRP A 216 10.97 7.60 -13.10
C TRP A 216 12.41 7.06 -13.14
N PRO A 217 12.66 5.76 -13.39
CA PRO A 217 11.68 4.71 -13.69
C PRO A 217 11.06 4.01 -12.46
N VAL A 218 11.52 4.30 -11.25
CA VAL A 218 11.09 3.65 -10.00
C VAL A 218 9.58 3.81 -9.78
N SER A 219 9.01 4.97 -10.14
CA SER A 219 7.57 5.26 -10.05
C SER A 219 6.68 4.33 -10.88
N LEU A 220 7.23 3.63 -11.89
CA LEU A 220 6.50 2.65 -12.68
C LEU A 220 6.10 1.40 -11.88
N LEU A 221 6.88 1.09 -10.83
CA LEU A 221 6.76 -0.12 -10.03
C LEU A 221 6.29 0.15 -8.60
N ASN A 222 5.95 1.40 -8.28
CA ASN A 222 5.54 1.82 -6.94
C ASN A 222 4.08 2.27 -6.89
N LEU A 223 3.61 2.41 -5.65
CA LEU A 223 2.27 2.87 -5.33
C LEU A 223 2.01 4.28 -5.87
N LYS A 224 0.78 4.49 -6.29
CA LYS A 224 0.23 5.79 -6.68
C LYS A 224 -0.93 6.11 -5.75
N ARG A 225 -0.56 6.46 -4.50
CA ARG A 225 -1.51 6.78 -3.43
C ARG A 225 -2.57 7.75 -3.91
N CYS A 226 -3.79 7.60 -3.39
CA CYS A 226 -4.92 8.46 -3.75
C CYS A 226 -5.85 8.64 -2.55
N LEU A 227 -6.74 9.62 -2.67
CA LEU A 227 -7.94 9.71 -1.85
C LEU A 227 -9.11 9.12 -2.64
N LEU A 228 -9.92 8.28 -2.02
CA LEU A 228 -11.23 7.91 -2.52
C LEU A 228 -12.25 8.80 -1.82
N VAL A 229 -12.83 9.71 -2.57
CA VAL A 229 -13.74 10.74 -2.08
C VAL A 229 -15.15 10.37 -2.51
N GLU A 230 -16.06 10.28 -1.56
CA GLU A 230 -17.48 9.97 -1.80
C GLU A 230 -18.37 11.04 -1.15
N ARG A 231 -19.50 11.33 -1.78
CA ARG A 231 -20.45 12.35 -1.35
C ARG A 231 -21.79 11.71 -1.00
N ILE A 232 -22.23 11.94 0.23
CA ILE A 232 -23.49 11.43 0.78
C ILE A 232 -24.36 12.65 1.13
N PRO A 233 -25.55 12.81 0.53
CA PRO A 233 -26.45 13.90 0.87
C PRO A 233 -26.90 13.80 2.34
N VAL A 234 -26.90 14.93 3.05
CA VAL A 234 -27.47 15.03 4.39
C VAL A 234 -28.88 15.58 4.24
N GLN A 235 -29.86 14.79 4.67
CA GLN A 235 -31.27 15.13 4.50
C GLN A 235 -31.61 16.47 5.17
N ASP A 236 -32.36 17.31 4.48
CA ASP A 236 -32.86 18.61 4.95
C ASP A 236 -31.80 19.66 5.34
N GLN A 237 -30.50 19.41 5.04
CA GLN A 237 -29.41 20.35 5.36
C GLN A 237 -28.90 21.12 4.12
N GLY A 238 -29.19 20.65 2.90
CA GLY A 238 -28.60 21.23 1.67
C GLY A 238 -27.07 21.12 1.65
N LYS A 239 -26.50 20.21 2.45
CA LYS A 239 -25.08 19.89 2.60
C LYS A 239 -24.85 18.42 2.38
N GLU A 240 -23.56 18.06 2.20
CA GLU A 240 -23.12 16.67 2.02
C GLU A 240 -22.17 16.27 3.15
N LEU A 241 -22.21 15.00 3.52
CA LEU A 241 -21.10 14.36 4.19
C LEU A 241 -20.11 13.89 3.11
N VAL A 242 -18.92 14.46 3.11
CA VAL A 242 -17.81 14.10 2.24
C VAL A 242 -16.90 13.15 3.00
N ILE A 243 -16.95 11.86 2.64
CA ILE A 243 -16.10 10.85 3.23
C ILE A 243 -14.87 10.62 2.33
N ILE A 244 -13.71 10.44 2.96
CA ILE A 244 -12.42 10.33 2.29
C ILE A 244 -11.68 9.12 2.86
N ASN A 245 -11.71 8.00 2.12
CA ASN A 245 -10.87 6.85 2.44
C ASN A 245 -9.46 7.10 1.89
N LEU A 246 -8.45 6.86 2.72
CA LEU A 246 -7.05 7.10 2.37
C LEU A 246 -6.12 5.97 2.85
N HIS A 247 -4.98 5.88 2.18
CA HIS A 247 -3.81 5.13 2.62
C HIS A 247 -2.58 5.92 2.17
N LEU A 248 -1.94 6.65 3.09
CA LEU A 248 -0.85 7.58 2.78
C LEU A 248 0.50 6.86 2.66
N GLU A 249 1.52 7.60 2.28
CA GLU A 249 2.85 7.08 1.99
C GLU A 249 3.62 6.71 3.26
N ALA A 250 4.18 5.48 3.29
CA ALA A 250 4.93 4.93 4.41
C ALA A 250 6.44 5.20 4.33
N TYR A 251 7.05 4.89 3.18
CA TYR A 251 8.50 4.70 3.04
C TYR A 251 9.23 5.83 2.33
N SER A 252 8.53 6.83 1.80
CA SER A 252 9.18 7.97 1.17
C SER A 252 9.78 8.94 2.19
N GLU A 253 10.66 9.81 1.71
CA GLU A 253 11.22 10.90 2.50
C GLU A 253 10.13 11.88 2.97
N ALA A 254 10.45 12.69 3.98
CA ALA A 254 9.53 13.64 4.61
C ALA A 254 8.84 14.59 3.62
N GLU A 255 9.54 15.02 2.55
CA GLU A 255 9.01 15.91 1.53
C GLU A 255 7.83 15.29 0.76
N GLY A 256 7.93 13.99 0.42
CA GLY A 256 6.86 13.27 -0.28
C GLY A 256 5.58 13.19 0.56
N LYS A 257 5.72 12.86 1.85
CA LYS A 257 4.61 12.81 2.82
C LYS A 257 3.97 14.18 3.01
N ALA A 258 4.78 15.22 3.19
CA ALA A 258 4.31 16.60 3.36
C ALA A 258 3.49 17.10 2.14
N LYS A 259 3.89 16.73 0.91
CA LYS A 259 3.14 17.08 -0.30
C LYS A 259 1.78 16.38 -0.35
N GLN A 260 1.69 15.11 0.08
CA GLN A 260 0.42 14.40 0.16
C GLN A 260 -0.51 15.04 1.19
N LEU A 261 -0.02 15.33 2.39
CA LEU A 261 -0.77 16.03 3.43
C LEU A 261 -1.28 17.40 2.93
N LYS A 262 -0.41 18.21 2.33
CA LYS A 262 -0.80 19.51 1.80
C LYS A 262 -1.94 19.42 0.79
N GLN A 263 -1.90 18.44 -0.13
CA GLN A 263 -2.97 18.27 -1.11
C GLN A 263 -4.28 17.83 -0.44
N MET A 264 -4.21 16.90 0.52
CA MET A 264 -5.37 16.44 1.30
C MET A 264 -6.01 17.60 2.07
N PHE A 265 -5.24 18.39 2.81
CA PHE A 265 -5.78 19.53 3.55
C PHE A 265 -6.33 20.62 2.66
N ASN A 266 -5.69 20.90 1.53
CA ASN A 266 -6.25 21.84 0.53
C ASN A 266 -7.63 21.38 0.00
N PHE A 267 -7.87 20.08 -0.09
CA PHE A 267 -9.17 19.53 -0.46
C PHE A 267 -10.16 19.66 0.70
N ILE A 268 -9.77 19.28 1.91
CA ILE A 268 -10.59 19.40 3.14
C ILE A 268 -11.04 20.86 3.35
N ASP A 269 -10.13 21.82 3.23
CA ASP A 269 -10.43 23.25 3.37
C ASP A 269 -11.47 23.71 2.36
N LYS A 270 -11.36 23.32 1.10
CA LYS A 270 -12.35 23.66 0.06
C LYS A 270 -13.74 23.10 0.36
N GLU A 271 -13.83 21.88 0.88
CA GLU A 271 -15.11 21.28 1.24
C GLU A 271 -15.70 21.92 2.51
N ARG A 272 -14.85 22.22 3.48
CA ARG A 272 -15.25 22.97 4.68
C ARG A 272 -15.81 24.36 4.35
N ASP A 273 -15.14 25.07 3.43
CA ASP A 273 -15.59 26.41 3.00
C ASP A 273 -16.96 26.40 2.31
N LYS A 274 -17.39 25.24 1.77
CA LYS A 274 -18.76 25.02 1.28
C LYS A 274 -19.75 24.73 2.42
N GLY A 275 -19.26 24.52 3.64
CA GLY A 275 -20.05 24.12 4.80
C GLY A 275 -20.40 22.63 4.84
N ASN A 276 -19.75 21.80 4.02
CA ASN A 276 -19.93 20.36 4.04
C ASN A 276 -19.36 19.75 5.33
N TYR A 277 -19.89 18.59 5.70
CA TYR A 277 -19.33 17.73 6.74
C TYR A 277 -18.21 16.89 6.14
N ILE A 278 -17.11 16.71 6.85
CA ILE A 278 -15.95 16.00 6.30
C ILE A 278 -15.43 14.98 7.29
N ILE A 279 -15.24 13.75 6.83
CA ILE A 279 -14.55 12.69 7.56
C ILE A 279 -13.51 12.07 6.63
N ALA A 280 -12.22 12.27 6.93
CA ALA A 280 -11.13 11.59 6.27
C ALA A 280 -10.58 10.50 7.23
N GLY A 281 -10.42 9.27 6.75
CA GLY A 281 -9.95 8.18 7.59
C GLY A 281 -9.22 7.11 6.79
N GLY A 282 -8.45 6.30 7.50
CA GLY A 282 -7.65 5.25 6.90
C GLY A 282 -6.33 5.06 7.61
N ASP A 283 -5.40 4.46 6.88
CA ASP A 283 -4.01 4.33 7.27
C ASP A 283 -3.22 5.57 6.83
N PHE A 284 -2.88 6.41 7.80
CA PHE A 284 -2.10 7.63 7.56
C PHE A 284 -0.60 7.35 7.40
N ASN A 285 -0.12 6.17 7.84
CA ASN A 285 1.30 5.88 8.00
C ASN A 285 2.05 6.97 8.79
N GLN A 286 1.32 7.70 9.62
CA GLN A 286 1.78 8.79 10.47
C GLN A 286 0.90 8.84 11.71
N ALA A 287 1.49 9.15 12.86
CA ALA A 287 0.74 9.41 14.08
C ALA A 287 0.33 10.90 14.15
N PHE A 288 -0.63 11.23 15.01
CA PHE A 288 -1.03 12.60 15.30
C PHE A 288 -0.31 13.12 16.55
N SER A 289 0.10 14.40 16.54
CA SER A 289 0.86 14.99 17.66
C SER A 289 0.04 15.14 18.95
N ASN A 290 -1.29 15.19 18.85
CA ASN A 290 -2.22 15.29 19.98
C ASN A 290 -2.50 13.95 20.67
N VAL A 291 -1.89 12.84 20.23
CA VAL A 291 -2.14 11.50 20.78
C VAL A 291 -0.95 11.04 21.61
N ASP A 292 -1.22 10.63 22.86
CA ASP A 292 -0.21 10.04 23.72
C ASP A 292 0.16 8.63 23.25
N ARG A 293 1.41 8.44 22.87
CA ARG A 293 2.00 7.19 22.38
C ARG A 293 2.98 6.57 23.36
N SER A 294 3.02 7.04 24.58
CA SER A 294 3.97 6.58 25.60
C SER A 294 3.86 5.08 25.90
N MET A 295 2.66 4.49 25.70
CA MET A 295 2.44 3.05 25.85
C MET A 295 3.09 2.21 24.72
N TYR A 296 3.40 2.82 23.57
CA TYR A 296 3.98 2.14 22.40
C TYR A 296 5.33 2.79 22.00
N PRO A 297 6.35 2.76 22.91
CA PRO A 297 7.64 3.39 22.64
C PRO A 297 8.39 2.67 21.52
N LEU A 298 9.25 3.40 20.81
CA LEU A 298 10.15 2.80 19.84
C LEU A 298 11.13 1.87 20.58
N ARG A 299 11.07 0.58 20.28
CA ARG A 299 11.87 -0.47 20.95
C ARG A 299 13.30 -0.56 20.44
N ASN A 300 13.51 -0.21 19.16
CA ASN A 300 14.84 -0.18 18.56
C ASN A 300 14.91 1.01 17.58
N LYS A 301 16.01 1.77 17.64
CA LYS A 301 16.25 2.94 16.76
C LYS A 301 16.31 2.58 15.27
N ASP A 302 16.62 1.32 14.95
CA ASP A 302 16.73 0.82 13.58
C ASP A 302 15.37 0.37 13.00
N TYR A 303 14.31 0.34 13.82
CA TYR A 303 12.94 0.08 13.35
C TYR A 303 12.39 1.30 12.64
N TRP A 304 11.38 1.05 11.80
CA TRP A 304 10.65 2.14 11.17
C TRP A 304 10.13 3.13 12.24
N GLN A 305 10.43 4.40 12.04
CA GLN A 305 10.02 5.46 12.95
C GLN A 305 8.77 6.14 12.39
N THR A 306 7.68 6.10 13.14
CA THR A 306 6.42 6.71 12.75
C THR A 306 6.59 8.24 12.62
N PRO A 307 6.41 8.82 11.42
CA PRO A 307 6.35 10.27 11.28
C PRO A 307 5.15 10.83 12.03
N VAL A 308 5.17 12.11 12.37
CA VAL A 308 4.12 12.76 13.14
C VAL A 308 3.53 13.93 12.36
N ILE A 309 2.21 13.93 12.25
CA ILE A 309 1.45 15.09 11.76
C ILE A 309 1.31 16.07 12.92
N ASP A 310 1.83 17.28 12.73
CA ASP A 310 1.68 18.40 13.66
C ASP A 310 0.24 18.92 13.56
N THR A 311 -0.61 18.53 14.52
CA THR A 311 -2.05 18.82 14.51
C THR A 311 -2.35 20.30 14.73
N ASP A 312 -1.45 21.03 15.41
CA ASP A 312 -1.63 22.46 15.69
C ASP A 312 -1.65 23.31 14.41
N ARG A 313 -1.02 22.82 13.34
CA ARG A 313 -1.04 23.47 12.02
C ARG A 313 -2.42 23.44 11.34
N TYR A 314 -3.32 22.58 11.80
CA TYR A 314 -4.60 22.27 11.17
C TYR A 314 -5.74 22.34 12.20
N SER A 315 -5.72 23.35 13.05
CA SER A 315 -6.68 23.54 14.17
C SER A 315 -8.15 23.63 13.74
N GLN A 316 -8.41 23.80 12.45
CA GLN A 316 -9.76 23.87 11.86
C GLN A 316 -10.44 22.50 11.71
N VAL A 317 -9.74 21.40 12.01
CA VAL A 317 -10.28 20.03 12.03
C VAL A 317 -9.90 19.35 13.34
N ASP A 318 -10.55 18.23 13.64
CA ASP A 318 -10.22 17.37 14.75
C ASP A 318 -9.46 16.14 14.27
N PHE A 319 -8.40 15.78 15.01
CA PHE A 319 -7.56 14.61 14.75
C PHE A 319 -7.84 13.55 15.82
N LEU A 320 -8.23 12.37 15.40
CA LEU A 320 -8.82 11.34 16.22
C LEU A 320 -8.11 10.00 16.01
N MET A 321 -7.38 9.55 17.02
CA MET A 321 -6.80 8.22 17.16
C MET A 321 -7.03 7.75 18.61
N ASP A 322 -7.46 6.51 18.76
CA ASP A 322 -7.55 5.86 20.05
C ASP A 322 -6.19 5.25 20.42
N ASN A 323 -5.74 5.46 21.66
CA ASN A 323 -4.46 4.96 22.16
C ASN A 323 -4.60 3.79 23.14
N THR A 324 -5.78 3.23 23.30
CA THR A 324 -6.03 2.10 24.21
C THR A 324 -5.45 0.80 23.68
N HIS A 325 -5.46 0.63 22.35
CA HIS A 325 -4.86 -0.50 21.65
C HIS A 325 -4.05 -0.01 20.46
N PRO A 326 -2.94 -0.71 20.08
CA PRO A 326 -2.17 -0.32 18.91
C PRO A 326 -2.93 -0.63 17.61
N THR A 327 -2.86 0.25 16.63
CA THR A 327 -3.53 0.02 15.35
C THR A 327 -2.71 -0.80 14.38
N CYS A 328 -1.37 -0.85 14.54
CA CYS A 328 -0.48 -1.60 13.66
C CYS A 328 0.68 -2.23 14.44
N ARG A 329 1.20 -3.35 13.95
CA ARG A 329 2.40 -4.00 14.45
C ARG A 329 3.52 -4.00 13.41
N LEU A 330 4.78 -4.01 13.87
CA LEU A 330 5.92 -4.23 12.99
C LEU A 330 5.93 -5.67 12.46
N LEU A 331 6.28 -5.83 11.18
CA LEU A 331 6.34 -7.13 10.51
C LEU A 331 7.76 -7.70 10.40
N ASN A 332 8.66 -7.34 11.34
CA ASN A 332 10.04 -7.86 11.34
C ASN A 332 10.16 -9.33 11.78
N LYS A 333 9.12 -9.87 12.38
CA LYS A 333 8.99 -11.26 12.84
C LYS A 333 7.52 -11.64 12.96
N LYS A 334 7.26 -12.95 13.01
CA LYS A 334 5.92 -13.50 13.26
C LYS A 334 5.39 -13.08 14.62
N TYR A 335 4.12 -12.73 14.68
CA TYR A 335 3.46 -12.30 15.91
C TYR A 335 3.03 -13.49 16.77
N LYS A 336 2.58 -14.57 16.13
CA LYS A 336 2.18 -15.81 16.79
C LYS A 336 3.31 -16.41 17.61
N GLY A 337 3.07 -16.54 18.92
CA GLY A 337 4.06 -17.09 19.85
C GLY A 337 5.19 -16.14 20.22
N ALA A 338 5.15 -14.87 19.77
CA ALA A 338 6.09 -13.85 20.19
C ALA A 338 5.73 -13.28 21.58
N ASP A 339 6.75 -12.75 22.28
CA ASP A 339 6.54 -11.97 23.48
C ASP A 339 5.93 -10.61 23.09
N LYS A 340 4.63 -10.44 23.38
CA LYS A 340 3.84 -9.28 23.02
C LYS A 340 4.30 -8.02 23.75
N ASP A 341 4.84 -8.11 24.95
CA ASP A 341 5.33 -6.98 25.74
C ASP A 341 6.57 -6.34 25.14
N THR A 342 7.34 -7.08 24.35
CA THR A 342 8.54 -6.61 23.68
C THR A 342 8.34 -6.31 22.19
N PHE A 343 7.12 -6.51 21.67
CA PHE A 343 6.82 -6.26 20.26
C PHE A 343 6.78 -4.77 19.94
N GLN A 344 7.11 -4.39 18.70
CA GLN A 344 6.96 -3.01 18.25
C GLN A 344 5.56 -2.78 17.70
N TYR A 345 4.90 -1.79 18.24
CA TYR A 345 3.56 -1.36 17.84
C TYR A 345 3.55 0.08 17.36
N TYR A 346 2.53 0.42 16.60
CA TYR A 346 2.32 1.74 16.04
C TYR A 346 0.84 2.15 16.14
N MET A 347 0.62 3.46 16.13
CA MET A 347 -0.69 4.09 16.03
C MET A 347 -0.67 4.97 14.78
N ILE A 348 -1.25 4.48 13.68
CA ILE A 348 -1.18 5.11 12.36
C ILE A 348 -2.52 5.13 11.62
N ASP A 349 -3.56 4.50 12.19
CA ASP A 349 -4.91 4.48 11.66
C ASP A 349 -5.82 5.36 12.52
N GLY A 350 -6.73 6.09 11.89
CA GLY A 350 -7.65 6.99 12.58
C GLY A 350 -8.48 7.85 11.64
N PHE A 351 -8.96 8.99 12.16
CA PHE A 351 -9.85 9.89 11.43
C PHE A 351 -9.45 11.36 11.62
N ILE A 352 -9.81 12.18 10.63
CA ILE A 352 -9.80 13.64 10.68
C ILE A 352 -11.22 14.11 10.37
N CYS A 353 -11.81 14.92 11.24
CA CYS A 353 -13.18 15.41 11.11
C CYS A 353 -13.23 16.93 11.03
N SER A 354 -14.14 17.48 10.23
CA SER A 354 -14.48 18.90 10.30
C SER A 354 -15.25 19.22 11.60
N LYS A 355 -15.16 20.45 12.09
CA LYS A 355 -15.72 20.87 13.37
C LYS A 355 -17.25 20.76 13.50
N ASN A 356 -17.97 20.59 12.40
CA ASN A 356 -19.41 20.33 12.36
C ASN A 356 -19.78 18.84 12.42
N VAL A 357 -18.77 17.96 12.64
CA VAL A 357 -18.95 16.52 12.98
C VAL A 357 -18.62 16.36 14.44
N GLU A 358 -19.58 15.97 15.27
CA GLU A 358 -19.39 15.71 16.70
C GLU A 358 -19.12 14.23 16.92
N VAL A 359 -17.98 13.91 17.54
CA VAL A 359 -17.55 12.53 17.78
C VAL A 359 -17.98 12.09 19.17
N GLU A 360 -18.75 11.01 19.21
CA GLU A 360 -19.25 10.40 20.44
C GLU A 360 -18.24 9.43 21.05
N SER A 361 -17.59 8.63 20.21
CA SER A 361 -16.57 7.67 20.61
C SER A 361 -15.64 7.29 19.47
N ILE A 362 -14.41 6.92 19.85
CA ILE A 362 -13.45 6.28 18.94
C ILE A 362 -12.76 5.15 19.69
N ASN A 363 -12.67 3.95 19.08
CA ASN A 363 -12.12 2.77 19.71
C ASN A 363 -11.31 1.95 18.69
N THR A 364 -10.11 1.55 19.06
CA THR A 364 -9.35 0.52 18.35
C THR A 364 -9.81 -0.85 18.86
N LEU A 365 -10.33 -1.67 17.96
CA LEU A 365 -10.80 -3.01 18.30
C LEU A 365 -9.62 -3.99 18.28
N ASP A 366 -9.17 -4.43 19.44
CA ASP A 366 -8.06 -5.38 19.54
C ASP A 366 -8.48 -6.76 19.02
N LEU A 367 -8.10 -7.09 17.82
CA LEU A 367 -8.24 -8.41 17.20
C LEU A 367 -6.97 -9.25 17.30
N GLU A 368 -6.03 -8.83 18.17
CA GLU A 368 -4.75 -9.52 18.40
C GLU A 368 -3.95 -9.74 17.11
N PHE A 369 -4.16 -8.93 16.10
CA PHE A 369 -3.50 -9.03 14.79
C PHE A 369 -3.63 -10.43 14.14
N LYS A 370 -4.74 -11.14 14.39
CA LYS A 370 -4.91 -12.52 13.93
C LYS A 370 -5.00 -12.66 12.41
N ASN A 371 -5.64 -11.69 11.74
CA ASN A 371 -5.92 -11.80 10.31
C ASN A 371 -5.34 -10.63 9.46
N SER A 372 -4.79 -9.61 10.10
CA SER A 372 -4.07 -8.49 9.50
C SER A 372 -3.02 -7.98 10.48
N ASP A 373 -2.02 -7.27 10.00
CA ASP A 373 -1.04 -6.52 10.79
C ASP A 373 -1.60 -5.20 11.34
N HIS A 374 -2.85 -4.88 11.01
CA HIS A 374 -3.60 -3.77 11.59
C HIS A 374 -4.84 -4.25 12.34
N ASN A 375 -5.19 -3.51 13.39
CA ASN A 375 -6.46 -3.59 14.10
C ASN A 375 -7.43 -2.52 13.54
N PRO A 376 -8.74 -2.82 13.42
CA PRO A 376 -9.71 -1.83 12.94
C PRO A 376 -9.98 -0.75 13.97
N VAL A 377 -10.25 0.47 13.49
CA VAL A 377 -10.67 1.61 14.32
C VAL A 377 -12.12 1.94 13.99
N LEU A 378 -12.97 1.92 15.02
CA LEU A 378 -14.41 2.23 14.95
C LEU A 378 -14.69 3.57 15.63
N MET A 379 -15.40 4.46 14.93
CA MET A 379 -15.83 5.76 15.44
C MET A 379 -17.36 5.88 15.37
N GLN A 380 -17.98 6.43 16.40
CA GLN A 380 -19.36 6.87 16.40
C GLN A 380 -19.42 8.39 16.41
N PHE A 381 -20.28 8.96 15.61
CA PHE A 381 -20.41 10.40 15.44
C PHE A 381 -21.84 10.79 15.05
N HIS A 382 -22.14 12.07 15.18
CA HIS A 382 -23.30 12.69 14.55
C HIS A 382 -22.92 14.01 13.87
N LEU A 383 -23.72 14.40 12.88
CA LEU A 383 -23.55 15.67 12.15
C LEU A 383 -24.32 16.76 12.91
N MET A 384 -23.66 17.88 13.19
CA MET A 384 -24.33 19.02 13.81
C MET A 384 -25.33 19.65 12.85
N PRO A 385 -26.59 19.85 13.22
CA PRO A 385 -27.53 20.56 12.35
C PRO A 385 -27.01 21.95 11.95
N SER A 386 -27.13 22.31 10.68
CA SER A 386 -26.85 23.69 10.25
C SER A 386 -27.94 24.61 10.79
N LEU A 387 -27.53 25.67 11.44
CA LEU A 387 -28.44 26.71 11.98
C LEU A 387 -29.16 27.44 10.85
#